data_a22320593d10790836f9c7f4e7ca045b
#
_entry.id   a22320593d10790836f9c7f4e7ca045b
#
_cell.length_a   1.000
_cell.length_b   1.000
_cell.length_c   1.000
_cell.angle_alpha   90.00
_cell.angle_beta   90.00
_cell.angle_gamma   90.00
#
_symmetry.space_group_name_H-M   'P 1'
#
loop_
_entity.id
_entity.type
_entity.pdbx_description
1 polymer ?
#
loop_
_entity_poly.entity_id
_entity_poly.type
_entity_poly.pdbx_seq_one_letter_code
_entity_poly.pdbx_strand_id
1 'polypeptide(L)'
;MHYEGNKEAKGYTKSISETEQVVRANLSKDGKTLDITACYIKEYGAKDISKFEFLRDLTSLNMGTNLIGHQGVKFLAQSKVLVNLTSLNLFYNQIGNDGIKYITVSDNLLSLQNLNLTDNDITDEGAIFLAKFLPLFTNLTRLDIRYNKIKEQGKEALRKAQEKTSLKHLLLDKAEGFQVKA
;
A
#
# COMPACT_ATOMS: atom_id res chain seq x y z
N MET A 1 33.18 -15.96 -55.30
CA MET A 1 31.81 -16.22 -54.76
C MET A 1 31.82 -15.78 -53.33
N HIS A 2 31.30 -14.57 -53.05
CA HIS A 2 31.14 -14.07 -51.70
C HIS A 2 29.74 -14.45 -51.20
N TYR A 3 29.66 -15.22 -50.11
CA TYR A 3 28.44 -15.45 -49.37
C TYR A 3 28.30 -14.35 -48.32
N GLU A 4 27.46 -13.36 -48.58
CA GLU A 4 26.99 -12.42 -47.57
C GLU A 4 25.89 -13.11 -46.75
N GLY A 5 26.25 -13.55 -45.57
CA GLY A 5 25.28 -14.05 -44.59
C GLY A 5 24.50 -12.92 -43.99
N ASN A 6 23.22 -12.84 -44.35
CA ASN A 6 22.24 -11.94 -43.78
C ASN A 6 22.00 -12.32 -42.30
N LYS A 7 22.63 -11.61 -41.35
CA LYS A 7 22.36 -11.74 -39.94
C LYS A 7 21.08 -10.94 -39.64
N GLU A 8 19.94 -11.59 -39.81
CA GLU A 8 18.71 -11.09 -39.18
C GLU A 8 18.95 -10.96 -37.67
N ALA A 9 18.94 -9.75 -37.16
CA ALA A 9 18.93 -9.46 -35.75
C ALA A 9 17.62 -10.01 -35.16
N LYS A 10 17.70 -11.18 -34.54
CA LYS A 10 16.61 -11.69 -33.69
C LYS A 10 16.41 -10.67 -32.58
N GLY A 11 15.37 -9.85 -32.73
CA GLY A 11 14.93 -8.94 -31.68
C GLY A 11 14.64 -9.79 -30.44
N TYR A 12 15.42 -9.59 -29.39
CA TYR A 12 15.12 -10.12 -28.07
C TYR A 12 13.82 -9.45 -27.62
N THR A 13 12.69 -10.12 -27.79
CA THR A 13 11.45 -9.76 -27.10
C THR A 13 11.73 -9.98 -25.62
N LYS A 14 11.89 -8.88 -24.88
CA LYS A 14 12.06 -8.91 -23.43
C LYS A 14 10.86 -9.64 -22.85
N SER A 15 11.06 -10.82 -22.25
CA SER A 15 9.97 -11.56 -21.65
C SER A 15 9.38 -10.73 -20.51
N ILE A 16 8.06 -10.57 -20.52
CA ILE A 16 7.33 -9.87 -19.48
C ILE A 16 7.41 -10.69 -18.19
N SER A 17 7.75 -10.07 -17.06
CA SER A 17 7.82 -10.77 -15.77
C SER A 17 6.44 -11.29 -15.34
N GLU A 18 6.42 -12.33 -14.49
CA GLU A 18 5.16 -12.85 -13.92
C GLU A 18 4.37 -11.74 -13.21
N THR A 19 5.04 -10.89 -12.45
CA THR A 19 4.40 -9.73 -11.82
C THR A 19 3.75 -8.81 -12.84
N GLU A 20 4.42 -8.50 -13.94
CA GLU A 20 3.88 -7.63 -14.98
C GLU A 20 2.67 -8.27 -15.68
N GLN A 21 2.69 -9.57 -15.92
CA GLN A 21 1.54 -10.29 -16.47
C GLN A 21 0.33 -10.20 -15.56
N VAL A 22 0.51 -10.47 -14.26
CA VAL A 22 -0.56 -10.34 -13.25
C VAL A 22 -1.11 -8.91 -13.20
N VAL A 23 -0.23 -7.91 -13.19
CA VAL A 23 -0.63 -6.50 -13.14
C VAL A 23 -1.43 -6.11 -14.38
N ARG A 24 -0.96 -6.47 -15.59
CA ARG A 24 -1.67 -6.13 -16.83
C ARG A 24 -3.02 -6.84 -16.96
N ALA A 25 -3.13 -8.07 -16.47
CA ALA A 25 -4.39 -8.83 -16.49
C ALA A 25 -5.46 -8.24 -15.56
N ASN A 26 -5.06 -7.55 -14.50
CA ASN A 26 -5.95 -7.02 -13.46
C ASN A 26 -6.07 -5.48 -13.47
N LEU A 27 -5.39 -4.80 -14.39
CA LEU A 27 -5.49 -3.36 -14.56
C LEU A 27 -6.79 -3.00 -15.28
N SER A 28 -7.54 -2.05 -14.76
CA SER A 28 -8.74 -1.53 -15.42
C SER A 28 -8.43 -0.96 -16.81
N LYS A 29 -9.43 -0.95 -17.69
CA LYS A 29 -9.26 -0.48 -19.07
C LYS A 29 -8.81 0.98 -19.17
N ASP A 30 -9.17 1.80 -18.18
CA ASP A 30 -8.77 3.21 -18.10
C ASP A 30 -7.42 3.43 -17.41
N GLY A 31 -6.76 2.35 -16.96
CA GLY A 31 -5.47 2.40 -16.27
C GLY A 31 -5.49 2.97 -14.85
N LYS A 32 -6.67 3.25 -14.27
CA LYS A 32 -6.80 3.97 -13.00
C LYS A 32 -6.96 3.08 -11.77
N THR A 33 -7.41 1.85 -11.96
CA THR A 33 -7.67 0.91 -10.86
C THR A 33 -6.94 -0.39 -11.10
N LEU A 34 -6.20 -0.85 -10.08
CA LEU A 34 -5.53 -2.14 -10.08
C LEU A 34 -5.97 -2.93 -8.85
N ASP A 35 -6.59 -4.08 -9.06
CA ASP A 35 -6.91 -5.03 -8.00
C ASP A 35 -6.13 -6.33 -8.20
N ILE A 36 -5.14 -6.54 -7.36
CA ILE A 36 -4.29 -7.73 -7.33
C ILE A 36 -4.34 -8.40 -5.95
N THR A 37 -5.53 -8.38 -5.34
CA THR A 37 -5.77 -9.07 -4.06
C THR A 37 -5.43 -10.55 -4.19
N ALA A 38 -4.72 -11.09 -3.20
CA ALA A 38 -4.36 -12.52 -3.09
C ALA A 38 -3.57 -13.07 -4.31
N CYS A 39 -2.80 -12.23 -5.00
CA CYS A 39 -1.99 -12.62 -6.15
C CYS A 39 -0.57 -13.06 -5.79
N TYR A 40 -0.26 -13.19 -4.49
CA TYR A 40 1.04 -13.64 -4.00
C TYR A 40 2.23 -12.80 -4.49
N ILE A 41 2.02 -11.49 -4.53
CA ILE A 41 2.97 -10.50 -5.09
C ILE A 41 4.30 -10.47 -4.33
N LYS A 42 4.26 -10.62 -3.00
CA LYS A 42 5.42 -10.53 -2.11
C LYS A 42 6.21 -9.21 -2.26
N GLU A 43 7.31 -9.12 -1.53
CA GLU A 43 8.21 -7.95 -1.54
C GLU A 43 8.74 -7.61 -2.94
N TYR A 44 9.22 -8.61 -3.66
CA TYR A 44 9.84 -8.39 -4.98
C TYR A 44 8.84 -7.92 -6.02
N GLY A 45 7.62 -8.46 -6.01
CA GLY A 45 6.58 -7.99 -6.91
C GLY A 45 6.15 -6.54 -6.58
N ALA A 46 6.10 -6.16 -5.30
CA ALA A 46 5.85 -4.78 -4.91
C ALA A 46 6.96 -3.84 -5.41
N LYS A 47 8.23 -4.30 -5.37
CA LYS A 47 9.38 -3.57 -5.96
C LYS A 47 9.23 -3.38 -7.47
N ASP A 48 8.76 -4.39 -8.19
CA ASP A 48 8.56 -4.30 -9.63
C ASP A 48 7.40 -3.35 -9.95
N ILE A 49 6.26 -3.49 -9.28
CA ILE A 49 5.08 -2.62 -9.42
C ILE A 49 5.44 -1.15 -9.20
N SER A 50 6.29 -0.86 -8.23
CA SER A 50 6.74 0.50 -7.93
C SER A 50 7.48 1.20 -9.08
N LYS A 51 7.83 0.46 -10.16
CA LYS A 51 8.61 0.93 -11.31
C LYS A 51 7.88 0.82 -12.65
N PHE A 52 6.72 0.22 -12.71
CA PHE A 52 5.97 0.05 -13.96
C PHE A 52 5.39 1.38 -14.44
N GLU A 53 6.06 2.05 -15.36
CA GLU A 53 5.68 3.37 -15.88
C GLU A 53 4.25 3.45 -16.42
N PHE A 54 3.69 2.34 -16.90
CA PHE A 54 2.31 2.27 -17.36
C PHE A 54 1.26 2.38 -16.22
N LEU A 55 1.69 2.40 -14.95
CA LEU A 55 0.84 2.64 -13.78
C LEU A 55 0.85 4.09 -13.31
N ARG A 56 1.42 5.01 -14.08
CA ARG A 56 1.56 6.42 -13.67
C ARG A 56 0.22 7.12 -13.39
N ASP A 57 -0.83 6.72 -14.09
CA ASP A 57 -2.17 7.29 -13.92
C ASP A 57 -3.03 6.54 -12.89
N LEU A 58 -2.43 5.57 -12.16
CA LEU A 58 -3.13 4.76 -11.17
C LEU A 58 -3.57 5.62 -10.00
N THR A 59 -4.85 5.58 -9.67
CA THR A 59 -5.45 6.29 -8.53
C THR A 59 -5.91 5.36 -7.42
N SER A 60 -6.19 4.09 -7.74
CA SER A 60 -6.65 3.09 -6.77
C SER A 60 -5.83 1.81 -6.91
N LEU A 61 -5.18 1.41 -5.81
CA LEU A 61 -4.38 0.18 -5.74
C LEU A 61 -4.89 -0.71 -4.60
N ASN A 62 -5.36 -1.90 -4.96
CA ASN A 62 -5.70 -2.95 -4.00
C ASN A 62 -4.65 -4.07 -4.07
N MET A 63 -3.87 -4.21 -3.00
CA MET A 63 -2.85 -5.24 -2.82
C MET A 63 -3.12 -6.09 -1.57
N GLY A 64 -4.36 -6.22 -1.15
CA GLY A 64 -4.71 -7.03 0.03
C GLY A 64 -4.19 -8.47 -0.11
N THR A 65 -3.75 -9.08 1.00
CA THR A 65 -3.35 -10.50 1.08
C THR A 65 -2.21 -10.88 0.12
N ASN A 66 -1.11 -10.14 0.16
CA ASN A 66 0.02 -10.36 -0.77
C ASN A 66 1.37 -10.62 -0.10
N LEU A 67 1.44 -10.60 1.23
CA LEU A 67 2.68 -10.85 1.98
C LEU A 67 3.85 -9.92 1.58
N ILE A 68 3.55 -8.64 1.30
CA ILE A 68 4.57 -7.71 0.80
C ILE A 68 5.54 -7.23 1.90
N GLY A 69 5.14 -7.32 3.17
CA GLY A 69 5.94 -6.90 4.31
C GLY A 69 6.31 -5.40 4.31
N HIS A 70 7.10 -4.99 5.30
CA HIS A 70 7.54 -3.60 5.41
C HIS A 70 8.44 -3.15 4.24
N GLN A 71 9.26 -4.04 3.68
CA GLN A 71 10.12 -3.70 2.55
C GLN A 71 9.32 -3.48 1.26
N GLY A 72 8.28 -4.29 1.00
CA GLY A 72 7.37 -4.05 -0.12
C GLY A 72 6.69 -2.69 -0.01
N VAL A 73 6.21 -2.35 1.19
CA VAL A 73 5.65 -1.02 1.47
C VAL A 73 6.66 0.09 1.23
N LYS A 74 7.93 -0.08 1.63
CA LYS A 74 9.00 0.89 1.36
C LYS A 74 9.12 1.18 -0.14
N PHE A 75 9.12 0.14 -0.99
CA PHE A 75 9.19 0.34 -2.44
C PHE A 75 7.98 1.12 -2.98
N LEU A 76 6.76 0.80 -2.51
CA LEU A 76 5.55 1.52 -2.91
C LEU A 76 5.61 3.00 -2.46
N ALA A 77 5.98 3.25 -1.21
CA ALA A 77 6.08 4.58 -0.62
C ALA A 77 7.14 5.47 -1.30
N GLN A 78 8.20 4.87 -1.86
CA GLN A 78 9.27 5.57 -2.57
C GLN A 78 9.07 5.59 -4.09
N SER A 79 7.95 5.07 -4.59
CA SER A 79 7.68 4.99 -6.02
C SER A 79 7.50 6.37 -6.64
N LYS A 80 8.24 6.66 -7.70
CA LYS A 80 8.05 7.86 -8.53
C LYS A 80 6.96 7.68 -9.60
N VAL A 81 6.35 6.51 -9.64
CA VAL A 81 5.28 6.16 -10.56
C VAL A 81 3.91 6.29 -9.88
N LEU A 82 3.78 5.76 -8.66
CA LEU A 82 2.50 5.66 -7.93
C LEU A 82 2.12 6.96 -7.17
N VAL A 83 2.43 8.11 -7.74
CA VAL A 83 2.28 9.42 -7.09
C VAL A 83 0.84 9.97 -7.12
N ASN A 84 -0.03 9.38 -7.93
CA ASN A 84 -1.42 9.80 -8.09
C ASN A 84 -2.41 8.97 -7.26
N LEU A 85 -1.91 8.09 -6.37
CA LEU A 85 -2.77 7.24 -5.56
C LEU A 85 -3.63 8.07 -4.60
N THR A 86 -4.94 7.86 -4.67
CA THR A 86 -5.94 8.37 -3.73
C THR A 86 -6.53 7.28 -2.86
N SER A 87 -6.43 6.02 -3.28
CA SER A 87 -6.89 4.86 -2.52
C SER A 87 -5.83 3.77 -2.52
N LEU A 88 -5.44 3.33 -1.32
CA LEU A 88 -4.45 2.27 -1.12
C LEU A 88 -4.99 1.24 -0.11
N ASN A 89 -5.16 0.01 -0.57
CA ASN A 89 -5.53 -1.11 0.28
C ASN A 89 -4.35 -2.07 0.45
N LEU A 90 -3.89 -2.20 1.68
CA LEU A 90 -2.78 -3.06 2.10
C LEU A 90 -3.22 -4.09 3.17
N PHE A 91 -4.51 -4.45 3.19
CA PHE A 91 -5.05 -5.45 4.11
C PHE A 91 -4.22 -6.73 4.11
N TYR A 92 -3.93 -7.27 5.30
CA TYR A 92 -3.25 -8.56 5.52
C TYR A 92 -1.93 -8.71 4.73
N ASN A 93 -0.92 -7.89 5.10
CA ASN A 93 0.36 -7.85 4.39
C ASN A 93 1.60 -7.90 5.30
N GLN A 94 1.45 -8.10 6.61
CA GLN A 94 2.56 -8.20 7.57
C GLN A 94 3.47 -6.95 7.57
N ILE A 95 2.87 -5.77 7.48
CA ILE A 95 3.57 -4.49 7.30
C ILE A 95 4.35 -4.09 8.58
N GLY A 96 3.75 -4.32 9.75
CA GLY A 96 4.32 -3.95 11.04
C GLY A 96 4.54 -2.43 11.23
N ASN A 97 5.23 -2.09 12.31
CA ASN A 97 5.50 -0.68 12.64
C ASN A 97 6.46 0.00 11.63
N ASP A 98 7.42 -0.75 11.09
CA ASP A 98 8.37 -0.20 10.12
C ASP A 98 7.72 0.16 8.79
N GLY A 99 6.73 -0.65 8.33
CA GLY A 99 5.93 -0.29 7.16
C GLY A 99 5.15 1.01 7.38
N ILE A 100 4.59 1.21 8.58
CA ILE A 100 3.95 2.47 8.95
C ILE A 100 4.92 3.66 8.86
N LYS A 101 6.16 3.51 9.33
CA LYS A 101 7.17 4.55 9.21
C LYS A 101 7.41 4.94 7.74
N TYR A 102 7.50 3.97 6.82
CA TYR A 102 7.66 4.27 5.41
C TYR A 102 6.46 4.98 4.78
N ILE A 103 5.23 4.58 5.14
CA ILE A 103 4.01 5.26 4.66
C ILE A 103 3.98 6.70 5.13
N THR A 104 4.25 6.94 6.40
CA THR A 104 4.07 8.25 7.04
C THR A 104 5.09 9.31 6.62
N VAL A 105 6.29 8.90 6.20
CA VAL A 105 7.34 9.81 5.73
C VAL A 105 7.38 9.93 4.20
N SER A 106 6.40 9.36 3.50
CA SER A 106 6.35 9.36 2.04
C SER A 106 5.68 10.61 1.50
N ASP A 107 6.41 11.44 0.76
CA ASP A 107 5.82 12.56 0.02
C ASP A 107 4.88 12.08 -1.11
N ASN A 108 5.09 10.87 -1.62
CA ASN A 108 4.32 10.33 -2.75
C ASN A 108 2.90 9.85 -2.36
N LEU A 109 2.65 9.63 -1.07
CA LEU A 109 1.36 9.11 -0.58
C LEU A 109 0.49 10.19 0.10
N LEU A 110 0.87 11.46 0.04
CA LEU A 110 0.12 12.56 0.67
C LEU A 110 -1.22 12.85 -0.02
N SER A 111 -1.41 12.38 -1.25
CA SER A 111 -2.69 12.50 -1.98
C SER A 111 -3.75 11.48 -1.54
N LEU A 112 -3.41 10.53 -0.66
CA LEU A 112 -4.34 9.50 -0.22
C LEU A 112 -5.58 10.09 0.47
N GLN A 113 -6.73 9.58 0.04
CA GLN A 113 -8.04 9.83 0.64
C GLN A 113 -8.52 8.63 1.46
N ASN A 114 -8.16 7.42 1.01
CA ASN A 114 -8.53 6.16 1.64
C ASN A 114 -7.29 5.30 1.86
N LEU A 115 -7.05 4.90 3.10
CA LEU A 115 -5.95 4.00 3.46
C LEU A 115 -6.51 2.85 4.30
N ASN A 116 -6.33 1.62 3.83
CA ASN A 116 -6.65 0.42 4.56
C ASN A 116 -5.37 -0.31 5.00
N LEU A 117 -5.18 -0.42 6.30
CA LEU A 117 -4.05 -1.07 6.98
C LEU A 117 -4.53 -2.22 7.89
N THR A 118 -5.73 -2.72 7.66
CA THR A 118 -6.34 -3.78 8.46
C THR A 118 -5.47 -5.02 8.48
N ASP A 119 -5.30 -5.64 9.65
CA ASP A 119 -4.60 -6.92 9.84
C ASP A 119 -3.13 -6.90 9.32
N ASN A 120 -2.29 -6.09 9.97
CA ASN A 120 -0.92 -5.84 9.53
C ASN A 120 0.15 -5.85 10.64
N ASP A 121 -0.15 -6.48 11.78
CA ASP A 121 0.78 -6.58 12.92
C ASP A 121 1.23 -5.24 13.52
N ILE A 122 0.48 -4.16 13.33
CA ILE A 122 0.78 -2.83 13.85
C ILE A 122 0.50 -2.81 15.36
N THR A 123 1.43 -2.29 16.15
CA THR A 123 1.29 -2.12 17.61
C THR A 123 1.05 -0.65 17.98
N ASP A 124 0.98 -0.37 19.30
CA ASP A 124 0.88 1.01 19.80
C ASP A 124 2.00 1.91 19.28
N GLU A 125 3.23 1.38 19.14
CA GLU A 125 4.37 2.14 18.59
C GLU A 125 4.06 2.67 17.18
N GLY A 126 3.61 1.79 16.28
CA GLY A 126 3.25 2.17 14.90
C GLY A 126 2.07 3.11 14.87
N ALA A 127 1.05 2.89 15.71
CA ALA A 127 -0.14 3.73 15.79
C ALA A 127 0.20 5.16 16.29
N ILE A 128 1.03 5.28 17.32
CA ILE A 128 1.49 6.57 17.85
C ILE A 128 2.34 7.29 16.80
N PHE A 129 3.21 6.56 16.09
CA PHE A 129 4.00 7.14 15.01
C PHE A 129 3.10 7.65 13.88
N LEU A 130 2.12 6.86 13.44
CA LEU A 130 1.12 7.29 12.44
C LEU A 130 0.37 8.54 12.91
N ALA A 131 -0.12 8.55 14.15
CA ALA A 131 -0.85 9.68 14.73
C ALA A 131 -0.04 10.98 14.69
N LYS A 132 1.28 10.92 14.94
CA LYS A 132 2.18 12.08 14.88
C LYS A 132 2.24 12.70 13.49
N PHE A 133 2.24 11.90 12.45
CA PHE A 133 2.37 12.34 11.05
C PHE A 133 1.03 12.49 10.31
N LEU A 134 -0.07 12.02 10.91
CA LEU A 134 -1.41 12.09 10.32
C LEU A 134 -1.81 13.49 9.82
N PRO A 135 -1.42 14.61 10.48
CA PRO A 135 -1.71 15.95 9.99
C PRO A 135 -1.10 16.30 8.62
N LEU A 136 -0.09 15.55 8.15
CA LEU A 136 0.48 15.75 6.81
C LEU A 136 -0.44 15.20 5.71
N PHE A 137 -1.29 14.23 6.04
CA PHE A 137 -2.24 13.62 5.10
C PHE A 137 -3.52 14.45 5.00
N THR A 138 -3.40 15.67 4.48
CA THR A 138 -4.51 16.64 4.44
C THR A 138 -5.74 16.18 3.65
N ASN A 139 -5.57 15.22 2.75
CA ASN A 139 -6.64 14.65 1.92
C ASN A 139 -7.24 13.36 2.51
N LEU A 140 -6.63 12.78 3.56
CA LEU A 140 -7.07 11.49 4.09
C LEU A 140 -8.38 11.66 4.85
N THR A 141 -9.43 11.02 4.32
CA THR A 141 -10.78 11.04 4.89
C THR A 141 -11.16 9.73 5.57
N ARG A 142 -10.51 8.62 5.17
CA ARG A 142 -10.78 7.29 5.71
C ARG A 142 -9.49 6.54 6.02
N LEU A 143 -9.35 6.09 7.26
CA LEU A 143 -8.29 5.20 7.72
C LEU A 143 -8.93 3.98 8.39
N ASP A 144 -8.65 2.79 7.87
CA ASP A 144 -9.02 1.54 8.50
C ASP A 144 -7.76 0.83 9.01
N ILE A 145 -7.65 0.66 10.31
CA ILE A 145 -6.49 0.06 10.98
C ILE A 145 -6.91 -1.02 12.00
N ARG A 146 -8.09 -1.59 11.80
CA ARG A 146 -8.63 -2.66 12.64
C ARG A 146 -7.83 -3.96 12.53
N TYR A 147 -8.06 -4.88 13.44
CA TYR A 147 -7.42 -6.20 13.51
C TYR A 147 -5.89 -6.12 13.56
N ASN A 148 -5.39 -5.07 14.22
CA ASN A 148 -3.99 -4.89 14.53
C ASN A 148 -3.72 -5.14 16.03
N LYS A 149 -2.47 -5.10 16.43
CA LYS A 149 -2.05 -5.30 17.84
C LYS A 149 -2.05 -3.96 18.62
N ILE A 150 -2.96 -3.04 18.27
CA ILE A 150 -3.06 -1.70 18.85
C ILE A 150 -3.94 -1.77 20.10
N LYS A 151 -3.36 -1.39 21.22
CA LYS A 151 -4.02 -1.26 22.53
C LYS A 151 -4.59 0.15 22.72
N GLU A 152 -5.06 0.44 23.92
CA GLU A 152 -5.76 1.71 24.17
C GLU A 152 -4.85 2.94 24.00
N GLN A 153 -3.56 2.84 24.31
CA GLN A 153 -2.62 3.96 24.15
C GLN A 153 -2.49 4.40 22.68
N GLY A 154 -2.34 3.45 21.75
CA GLY A 154 -2.27 3.72 20.32
C GLY A 154 -3.60 4.23 19.76
N LYS A 155 -4.73 3.63 20.20
CA LYS A 155 -6.07 4.08 19.81
C LYS A 155 -6.35 5.51 20.25
N GLU A 156 -5.96 5.88 21.46
CA GLU A 156 -6.14 7.24 21.98
C GLU A 156 -5.30 8.26 21.20
N ALA A 157 -4.04 7.91 20.87
CA ALA A 157 -3.19 8.76 20.03
C ALA A 157 -3.83 9.03 18.66
N LEU A 158 -4.38 8.00 18.01
CA LEU A 158 -5.06 8.13 16.71
C LEU A 158 -6.34 8.96 16.81
N ARG A 159 -7.16 8.80 17.87
CA ARG A 159 -8.37 9.61 18.09
C ARG A 159 -8.02 11.09 18.27
N LYS A 160 -7.00 11.41 19.10
CA LYS A 160 -6.54 12.79 19.30
C LYS A 160 -6.00 13.42 18.00
N ALA A 161 -5.32 12.62 17.16
CA ALA A 161 -4.85 13.09 15.87
C ALA A 161 -6.02 13.33 14.90
N GLN A 162 -7.03 12.47 14.91
CA GLN A 162 -8.24 12.62 14.08
C GLN A 162 -8.92 13.99 14.31
N GLU A 163 -9.04 14.43 15.55
CA GLU A 163 -9.67 15.72 15.90
C GLU A 163 -9.01 16.94 15.24
N LYS A 164 -7.74 16.81 14.84
CA LYS A 164 -6.91 17.88 14.27
C LYS A 164 -6.68 17.73 12.76
N THR A 165 -7.40 16.83 12.11
CA THR A 165 -7.18 16.47 10.70
C THR A 165 -8.48 16.43 9.92
N SER A 166 -8.39 16.22 8.60
CA SER A 166 -9.56 16.00 7.72
C SER A 166 -10.15 14.59 7.82
N LEU A 167 -9.61 13.72 8.69
CA LEU A 167 -9.99 12.31 8.80
C LEU A 167 -11.40 12.16 9.38
N LYS A 168 -12.36 11.78 8.53
CA LYS A 168 -13.78 11.60 8.91
C LYS A 168 -14.05 10.22 9.49
N HIS A 169 -13.40 9.20 8.94
CA HIS A 169 -13.65 7.81 9.27
C HIS A 169 -12.37 7.14 9.76
N LEU A 170 -12.17 7.13 11.06
CA LEU A 170 -11.15 6.34 11.74
C LEU A 170 -11.79 5.05 12.24
N LEU A 171 -11.37 3.90 11.69
CA LEU A 171 -11.89 2.59 12.05
C LEU A 171 -10.85 1.86 12.90
N LEU A 172 -11.19 1.66 14.16
CA LEU A 172 -10.42 0.96 15.18
C LEU A 172 -11.23 -0.23 15.71
N ASP A 173 -10.53 -1.24 16.22
CA ASP A 173 -11.20 -2.29 16.97
C ASP A 173 -11.92 -1.70 18.19
N LYS A 174 -13.10 -2.25 18.49
CA LYS A 174 -13.80 -1.91 19.73
C LYS A 174 -12.87 -2.20 20.92
N ALA A 175 -12.97 -1.40 21.97
CA ALA A 175 -12.35 -1.77 23.24
C ALA A 175 -12.79 -3.18 23.59
N GLU A 176 -11.85 -4.05 24.02
CA GLU A 176 -12.20 -5.38 24.49
C GLU A 176 -13.25 -5.20 25.58
N GLY A 177 -14.48 -5.60 25.24
CA GLY A 177 -15.65 -5.31 26.06
C GLY A 177 -15.51 -5.93 27.42
N PHE A 178 -15.93 -5.20 28.45
CA PHE A 178 -16.33 -5.73 29.75
C PHE A 178 -16.92 -7.13 29.58
N GLN A 179 -16.19 -8.13 30.03
CA GLN A 179 -16.80 -9.42 30.29
C GLN A 179 -17.84 -9.17 31.41
N VAL A 180 -19.09 -9.21 31.03
CA VAL A 180 -20.18 -9.30 32.02
C VAL A 180 -19.88 -10.58 32.78
N LYS A 181 -19.40 -10.43 34.03
CA LYS A 181 -19.35 -11.56 34.96
C LYS A 181 -20.80 -12.02 35.17
N ALA A 182 -21.07 -13.22 34.67
CA ALA A 182 -22.27 -13.95 34.98
C ALA A 182 -22.27 -14.35 36.47
#